data_cf23e283e0c66589b33f70c3330be5e1
#
_entry.id   cf23e283e0c66589b33f70c3330be5e1
#
_cell.length_a   1.000
_cell.length_b   1.000
_cell.length_c   1.000
_cell.angle_alpha   90.00
_cell.angle_beta   90.00
_cell.angle_gamma   90.00
#
_symmetry.space_group_name_H-M   'P 1'
#
loop_
_entity.id
_entity.type
_entity.pdbx_description
1 polymer ?
#
loop_
_entity_poly.entity_id
_entity_poly.type
_entity_poly.pdbx_seq_one_letter_code
_entity_poly.pdbx_strand_id
1 'polypeptide(L)'
;RIAIERAGIQKEDVDFIIFATLSPDYYFPGCGVLMQRELGITNKEAGALDIRNQCSGFVYGLSIADQFIKTGMYKNILLVGAEMHSMGLDFSDEGRGVTVIFGDGAGAVVLQPTEKEGQGILTTCLHADGTHAEELAMINPGSHGGFHLGTEKYGYPDPSVPGGVFVTQKMIDDNLLSPNMSGQLVFKTAIVKFPEVIKEALGNCGLTTQDIDIFVPHQANLRISQFVQKLLRLPDEKVVNNIQKYGNTTAASIPIALSEAWEQGKVKEGDLVCLAAFGSGFTWGSALIKW
;
A
#
# COMPACT_ATOMS: atom_id res chain seq x y z
N ARG A 1 -8.91 10.29 -12.55
CA ARG A 1 -9.91 10.54 -13.64
C ARG A 1 -10.29 9.23 -14.31
N ILE A 2 -9.34 8.49 -14.86
CA ILE A 2 -9.58 7.22 -15.58
C ILE A 2 -10.44 6.24 -14.76
N ALA A 3 -10.18 6.07 -13.46
CA ALA A 3 -10.96 5.19 -12.60
C ALA A 3 -12.44 5.64 -12.46
N ILE A 4 -12.68 6.95 -12.37
CA ILE A 4 -14.03 7.54 -12.31
C ILE A 4 -14.77 7.32 -13.64
N GLU A 5 -14.09 7.58 -14.77
CA GLU A 5 -14.63 7.35 -16.11
C GLU A 5 -14.98 5.86 -16.34
N ARG A 6 -14.11 4.95 -15.92
CA ARG A 6 -14.34 3.49 -16.02
C ARG A 6 -15.46 2.99 -15.13
N ALA A 7 -15.68 3.64 -13.99
CA ALA A 7 -16.80 3.35 -13.10
C ALA A 7 -18.15 3.87 -13.65
N GLY A 8 -18.14 4.64 -14.74
CA GLY A 8 -19.36 5.19 -15.36
C GLY A 8 -20.07 6.26 -14.53
N ILE A 9 -19.34 6.93 -13.63
CA ILE A 9 -19.86 7.99 -12.76
C ILE A 9 -19.24 9.35 -13.10
N GLN A 10 -19.88 10.41 -12.61
CA GLN A 10 -19.30 11.75 -12.66
C GLN A 10 -18.41 11.96 -11.43
N LYS A 11 -17.45 12.88 -11.51
CA LYS A 11 -16.59 13.21 -10.37
C LYS A 11 -17.38 13.75 -9.17
N GLU A 12 -18.52 14.40 -9.41
CA GLU A 12 -19.43 14.91 -8.40
C GLU A 12 -20.17 13.80 -7.63
N ASP A 13 -20.22 12.59 -8.19
CA ASP A 13 -20.83 11.43 -7.54
C ASP A 13 -19.88 10.78 -6.52
N VAL A 14 -18.59 11.13 -6.54
CA VAL A 14 -17.62 10.66 -5.53
C VAL A 14 -17.98 11.26 -4.18
N ASP A 15 -18.30 10.42 -3.23
CA ASP A 15 -18.74 10.81 -1.89
C ASP A 15 -17.68 10.56 -0.81
N PHE A 16 -16.63 9.80 -1.12
CA PHE A 16 -15.48 9.65 -0.25
C PHE A 16 -14.18 9.38 -1.01
N ILE A 17 -13.06 9.92 -0.52
CA ILE A 17 -11.72 9.68 -1.06
C ILE A 17 -10.87 9.02 0.02
N ILE A 18 -10.26 7.88 -0.29
CA ILE A 18 -9.22 7.25 0.53
C ILE A 18 -7.91 7.35 -0.24
N PHE A 19 -6.91 7.99 0.35
CA PHE A 19 -5.61 8.20 -0.26
C PHE A 19 -4.53 7.47 0.55
N ALA A 20 -3.96 6.41 0.00
CA ALA A 20 -2.89 5.64 0.62
C ALA A 20 -1.54 6.10 0.07
N THR A 21 -0.71 6.68 0.94
CA THR A 21 0.64 7.14 0.59
C THR A 21 1.56 7.18 1.80
N LEU A 22 2.85 6.95 1.59
CA LEU A 22 3.90 7.26 2.56
C LEU A 22 4.67 8.54 2.19
N SER A 23 4.50 9.01 0.95
CA SER A 23 5.18 10.19 0.37
C SER A 23 4.19 11.32 0.07
N PRO A 24 3.54 11.91 1.10
CA PRO A 24 2.54 12.95 0.88
C PRO A 24 3.17 14.23 0.35
N ASP A 25 2.42 14.99 -0.45
CA ASP A 25 2.84 16.32 -0.94
C ASP A 25 3.19 17.28 0.19
N TYR A 26 2.40 17.25 1.26
CA TYR A 26 2.59 18.05 2.47
C TYR A 26 2.55 17.16 3.70
N TYR A 27 3.22 17.60 4.76
CA TYR A 27 3.07 16.94 6.07
C TYR A 27 1.62 17.02 6.57
N PHE A 28 0.97 18.13 6.30
CA PHE A 28 -0.48 18.37 6.40
C PHE A 28 -0.84 19.56 5.49
N PRO A 29 -2.06 19.68 4.93
CA PRO A 29 -3.17 18.71 5.00
C PRO A 29 -2.89 17.45 4.19
N GLY A 30 -3.77 16.44 4.30
CA GLY A 30 -3.67 15.17 3.58
C GLY A 30 -3.85 15.31 2.06
N CYS A 31 -3.33 14.31 1.33
CA CYS A 31 -3.42 14.24 -0.12
C CYS A 31 -4.85 14.03 -0.63
N GLY A 32 -5.74 13.42 0.17
CA GLY A 32 -7.13 13.22 -0.21
C GLY A 32 -7.87 14.54 -0.47
N VAL A 33 -7.67 15.57 0.37
CA VAL A 33 -8.28 16.90 0.15
C VAL A 33 -7.61 17.65 -1.01
N LEU A 34 -6.30 17.45 -1.22
CA LEU A 34 -5.60 18.00 -2.38
C LEU A 34 -6.13 17.38 -3.67
N MET A 35 -6.33 16.07 -3.68
CA MET A 35 -6.92 15.32 -4.81
C MET A 35 -8.33 15.80 -5.12
N GLN A 36 -9.18 16.04 -4.11
CA GLN A 36 -10.51 16.60 -4.30
C GLN A 36 -10.45 17.92 -5.08
N ARG A 37 -9.56 18.81 -4.67
CA ARG A 37 -9.33 20.10 -5.35
C ARG A 37 -8.85 19.92 -6.80
N GLU A 38 -7.84 19.09 -7.02
CA GLU A 38 -7.21 18.88 -8.34
C GLU A 38 -8.13 18.15 -9.34
N LEU A 39 -9.04 17.32 -8.85
CA LEU A 39 -10.10 16.73 -9.66
C LEU A 39 -11.23 17.73 -9.94
N GLY A 40 -11.31 18.82 -9.20
CA GLY A 40 -12.40 19.78 -9.26
C GLY A 40 -13.72 19.17 -8.78
N ILE A 41 -13.67 18.31 -7.76
CA ILE A 41 -14.87 17.77 -7.11
C ILE A 41 -15.47 18.89 -6.25
N THR A 42 -16.66 19.34 -6.61
CA THR A 42 -17.36 20.44 -5.93
C THR A 42 -18.31 19.97 -4.83
N ASN A 43 -18.54 18.67 -4.73
CA ASN A 43 -19.29 18.07 -3.64
C ASN A 43 -18.57 18.30 -2.31
N LYS A 44 -19.07 19.27 -1.52
CA LYS A 44 -18.49 19.64 -0.22
C LYS A 44 -18.82 18.67 0.90
N GLU A 45 -19.73 17.73 0.66
CA GLU A 45 -20.07 16.66 1.60
C GLU A 45 -19.17 15.44 1.42
N ALA A 46 -18.39 15.39 0.32
CA ALA A 46 -17.42 14.33 0.09
C ALA A 46 -16.33 14.38 1.16
N GLY A 47 -16.17 13.27 1.88
CA GLY A 47 -15.12 13.09 2.87
C GLY A 47 -13.78 12.73 2.23
N ALA A 48 -12.67 12.93 2.98
CA ALA A 48 -11.35 12.49 2.56
C ALA A 48 -10.54 11.97 3.75
N LEU A 49 -9.83 10.85 3.54
CA LEU A 49 -8.99 10.17 4.53
C LEU A 49 -7.66 9.78 3.90
N ASP A 50 -6.56 10.17 4.54
CA ASP A 50 -5.24 9.68 4.17
C ASP A 50 -4.84 8.49 5.05
N ILE A 51 -4.28 7.45 4.42
CA ILE A 51 -3.76 6.26 5.10
C ILE A 51 -2.25 6.22 4.93
N ARG A 52 -1.50 6.24 6.03
CA ARG A 52 -0.07 6.03 6.04
C ARG A 52 0.25 4.59 6.48
N ASN A 53 -0.01 3.63 5.60
CA ASN A 53 0.22 2.22 5.89
C ASN A 53 1.13 1.57 4.84
N GLN A 54 1.95 2.36 4.20
CA GLN A 54 3.00 2.00 3.25
C GLN A 54 2.54 0.92 2.24
N CYS A 55 3.30 -0.17 2.11
CA CYS A 55 3.06 -1.22 1.13
C CYS A 55 1.69 -1.91 1.24
N SER A 56 1.14 -2.03 2.44
CA SER A 56 -0.18 -2.61 2.68
C SER A 56 -1.32 -1.59 2.59
N GLY A 57 -1.01 -0.30 2.37
CA GLY A 57 -1.97 0.81 2.41
C GLY A 57 -3.18 0.62 1.49
N PHE A 58 -2.97 0.09 0.28
CA PHE A 58 -4.08 -0.17 -0.62
C PHE A 58 -5.04 -1.26 -0.09
N VAL A 59 -4.52 -2.34 0.47
CA VAL A 59 -5.36 -3.43 1.05
C VAL A 59 -6.11 -2.93 2.28
N TYR A 60 -5.47 -2.12 3.13
CA TYR A 60 -6.12 -1.46 4.26
C TYR A 60 -7.20 -0.49 3.78
N GLY A 61 -6.93 0.28 2.72
CA GLY A 61 -7.92 1.16 2.09
C GLY A 61 -9.13 0.42 1.53
N LEU A 62 -8.91 -0.75 0.90
CA LEU A 62 -10.00 -1.62 0.44
C LEU A 62 -10.87 -2.07 1.60
N SER A 63 -10.28 -2.46 2.72
CA SER A 63 -11.01 -2.90 3.90
C SER A 63 -11.89 -1.78 4.48
N ILE A 64 -11.34 -0.56 4.57
CA ILE A 64 -12.10 0.60 5.07
C ILE A 64 -13.25 0.93 4.11
N ALA A 65 -12.98 0.98 2.80
CA ALA A 65 -13.99 1.26 1.79
C ALA A 65 -15.12 0.22 1.78
N ASP A 66 -14.77 -1.07 1.90
CA ASP A 66 -15.73 -2.16 1.98
C ASP A 66 -16.69 -1.99 3.17
N GLN A 67 -16.15 -1.66 4.35
CA GLN A 67 -16.97 -1.45 5.54
C GLN A 67 -17.84 -0.18 5.43
N PHE A 68 -17.35 0.88 4.84
CA PHE A 68 -18.13 2.09 4.60
C PHE A 68 -19.30 1.83 3.65
N ILE A 69 -19.08 1.05 2.59
CA ILE A 69 -20.13 0.67 1.64
C ILE A 69 -21.14 -0.29 2.30
N LYS A 70 -20.68 -1.34 2.98
CA LYS A 70 -21.53 -2.32 3.65
C LYS A 70 -22.42 -1.72 4.73
N THR A 71 -21.94 -0.69 5.42
CA THR A 71 -22.76 0.05 6.41
C THR A 71 -23.68 1.09 5.79
N GLY A 72 -23.60 1.33 4.48
CA GLY A 72 -24.38 2.31 3.76
C GLY A 72 -23.96 3.76 4.03
N MET A 73 -22.77 3.97 4.63
CA MET A 73 -22.25 5.31 4.94
C MET A 73 -21.89 6.07 3.66
N TYR A 74 -21.24 5.39 2.70
CA TYR A 74 -20.86 5.94 1.40
C TYR A 74 -21.15 4.94 0.28
N LYS A 75 -21.28 5.44 -0.96
CA LYS A 75 -21.64 4.65 -2.14
C LYS A 75 -20.55 4.64 -3.23
N ASN A 76 -19.87 5.76 -3.43
CA ASN A 76 -18.87 5.91 -4.49
C ASN A 76 -17.56 6.34 -3.87
N ILE A 77 -16.72 5.37 -3.51
CA ILE A 77 -15.45 5.62 -2.84
C ILE A 77 -14.31 5.55 -3.85
N LEU A 78 -13.59 6.65 -4.00
CA LEU A 78 -12.34 6.69 -4.76
C LEU A 78 -11.18 6.29 -3.85
N LEU A 79 -10.63 5.10 -4.05
CA LEU A 79 -9.42 4.64 -3.37
C LEU A 79 -8.22 4.83 -4.28
N VAL A 80 -7.22 5.54 -3.78
CA VAL A 80 -5.98 5.87 -4.49
C VAL A 80 -4.78 5.33 -3.72
N GLY A 81 -3.86 4.67 -4.41
CA GLY A 81 -2.50 4.43 -3.95
C GLY A 81 -1.54 5.24 -4.82
N ALA A 82 -0.74 6.13 -4.24
CA ALA A 82 0.18 6.96 -5.00
C ALA A 82 1.46 7.23 -4.21
N GLU A 83 2.59 7.19 -4.91
CA GLU A 83 3.90 7.39 -4.30
C GLU A 83 4.83 8.17 -5.23
N MET A 84 5.63 9.03 -4.61
CA MET A 84 6.72 9.76 -5.23
C MET A 84 8.00 9.53 -4.41
N HIS A 85 8.62 8.38 -4.60
CA HIS A 85 9.81 7.97 -3.86
C HIS A 85 11.06 8.74 -4.31
N SER A 86 11.15 9.06 -5.60
CA SER A 86 12.32 9.73 -6.19
C SER A 86 12.72 11.03 -5.48
N MET A 87 11.79 11.68 -4.77
CA MET A 87 12.05 12.92 -4.01
C MET A 87 12.71 12.69 -2.65
N GLY A 88 12.67 11.47 -2.12
CA GLY A 88 13.17 11.17 -0.76
C GLY A 88 14.22 10.04 -0.72
N LEU A 89 14.69 9.57 -1.87
CA LEU A 89 15.70 8.53 -1.96
C LEU A 89 17.11 9.11 -1.95
N ASP A 90 18.03 8.42 -1.28
CA ASP A 90 19.45 8.72 -1.32
C ASP A 90 20.08 8.09 -2.57
N PHE A 91 20.53 8.92 -3.51
CA PHE A 91 21.18 8.51 -4.75
C PHE A 91 22.72 8.39 -4.63
N SER A 92 23.26 8.48 -3.41
CA SER A 92 24.67 8.19 -3.15
C SER A 92 24.95 6.67 -3.11
N ASP A 93 26.22 6.30 -2.96
CA ASP A 93 26.61 4.90 -2.81
C ASP A 93 26.05 4.25 -1.54
N GLU A 94 25.83 5.03 -0.47
CA GLU A 94 25.22 4.57 0.78
C GLU A 94 23.76 4.16 0.58
N GLY A 95 23.00 4.96 -0.19
CA GLY A 95 21.58 4.71 -0.47
C GLY A 95 21.28 3.59 -1.45
N ARG A 96 22.30 3.10 -2.18
CA ARG A 96 22.11 2.12 -3.28
C ARG A 96 21.36 0.84 -2.91
N GLY A 97 21.41 0.42 -1.63
CA GLY A 97 20.71 -0.77 -1.14
C GLY A 97 19.19 -0.62 -1.08
N VAL A 98 18.70 0.61 -1.08
CA VAL A 98 17.28 0.98 -0.99
C VAL A 98 16.81 1.63 -2.29
N THR A 99 17.55 2.62 -2.77
CA THR A 99 17.15 3.47 -3.91
C THR A 99 16.87 2.68 -5.18
N VAL A 100 17.63 1.61 -5.47
CA VAL A 100 17.45 0.78 -6.67
C VAL A 100 16.14 -0.05 -6.68
N ILE A 101 15.41 -0.09 -5.57
CA ILE A 101 14.22 -0.92 -5.42
C ILE A 101 12.96 -0.12 -5.74
N PHE A 102 12.89 1.14 -5.26
CA PHE A 102 11.67 1.94 -5.28
C PHE A 102 11.46 2.67 -6.60
N GLY A 103 10.19 2.93 -6.92
CA GLY A 103 9.77 3.72 -8.06
C GLY A 103 8.55 4.57 -7.75
N ASP A 104 8.29 5.54 -8.61
CA ASP A 104 7.13 6.43 -8.52
C ASP A 104 5.94 5.82 -9.27
N GLY A 105 4.73 6.06 -8.78
CA GLY A 105 3.55 5.61 -9.47
C GLY A 105 2.25 5.91 -8.74
N ALA A 106 1.15 5.85 -9.48
CA ALA A 106 -0.19 6.00 -8.95
C ALA A 106 -1.18 5.04 -9.61
N GLY A 107 -2.05 4.47 -8.80
CA GLY A 107 -3.17 3.67 -9.26
C GLY A 107 -4.41 3.95 -8.41
N ALA A 108 -5.59 3.81 -9.01
CA ALA A 108 -6.83 4.11 -8.34
C ALA A 108 -7.95 3.17 -8.77
N VAL A 109 -8.90 2.94 -7.86
CA VAL A 109 -10.14 2.22 -8.13
C VAL A 109 -11.31 3.01 -7.57
N VAL A 110 -12.49 2.81 -8.15
CA VAL A 110 -13.76 3.25 -7.56
C VAL A 110 -14.47 2.01 -7.02
N LEU A 111 -14.89 2.08 -5.77
CA LEU A 111 -15.69 1.05 -5.11
C LEU A 111 -17.13 1.51 -5.01
N GLN A 112 -18.04 0.60 -5.34
CA GLN A 112 -19.48 0.84 -5.34
C GLN A 112 -20.20 -0.37 -4.73
N PRO A 113 -21.43 -0.21 -4.19
CA PRO A 113 -22.22 -1.36 -3.77
C PRO A 113 -22.62 -2.21 -4.97
N THR A 114 -22.69 -3.52 -4.77
CA THR A 114 -23.24 -4.47 -5.74
C THR A 114 -24.38 -5.25 -5.09
N GLU A 115 -25.43 -5.50 -5.88
CA GLU A 115 -26.56 -6.35 -5.48
C GLU A 115 -26.37 -7.80 -5.96
N LYS A 116 -25.32 -8.08 -6.75
CA LYS A 116 -25.02 -9.43 -7.20
C LYS A 116 -24.45 -10.25 -6.05
N GLU A 117 -25.18 -11.26 -5.64
CA GLU A 117 -24.75 -12.16 -4.56
C GLU A 117 -23.43 -12.84 -4.91
N GLY A 118 -22.52 -12.87 -3.95
CA GLY A 118 -21.20 -13.50 -4.11
C GLY A 118 -20.20 -12.72 -4.98
N GLN A 119 -20.50 -11.48 -5.41
CA GLN A 119 -19.59 -10.61 -6.15
C GLN A 119 -19.08 -9.46 -5.26
N GLY A 120 -17.89 -8.95 -5.55
CA GLY A 120 -17.25 -7.86 -4.81
C GLY A 120 -16.22 -8.37 -3.81
N ILE A 121 -15.92 -7.56 -2.80
CA ILE A 121 -14.95 -7.92 -1.75
C ILE A 121 -15.58 -8.96 -0.80
N LEU A 122 -15.07 -10.19 -0.87
CA LEU A 122 -15.55 -11.30 -0.04
C LEU A 122 -15.04 -11.17 1.40
N THR A 123 -13.74 -10.87 1.55
CA THR A 123 -13.08 -10.72 2.86
C THR A 123 -11.82 -9.89 2.74
N THR A 124 -11.42 -9.30 3.85
CA THR A 124 -10.11 -8.68 4.05
C THR A 124 -9.53 -9.14 5.38
N CYS A 125 -8.23 -9.48 5.40
CA CYS A 125 -7.48 -9.81 6.61
C CYS A 125 -6.33 -8.82 6.75
N LEU A 126 -6.22 -8.18 7.92
CA LEU A 126 -5.25 -7.11 8.18
C LEU A 126 -4.51 -7.37 9.48
N HIS A 127 -3.19 -7.23 9.48
CA HIS A 127 -2.34 -7.47 10.64
C HIS A 127 -1.22 -6.44 10.75
N ALA A 128 -0.74 -6.23 11.98
CA ALA A 128 0.42 -5.40 12.28
C ALA A 128 1.27 -6.03 13.39
N ASP A 129 2.59 -5.85 13.31
CA ASP A 129 3.56 -6.20 14.34
C ASP A 129 4.64 -5.10 14.40
N GLY A 130 4.64 -4.31 15.46
CA GLY A 130 5.57 -3.22 15.68
C GLY A 130 6.95 -3.64 16.21
N THR A 131 7.20 -4.93 16.43
CA THR A 131 8.46 -5.41 17.01
C THR A 131 9.70 -4.98 16.19
N HIS A 132 9.54 -4.79 14.89
CA HIS A 132 10.60 -4.45 13.95
C HIS A 132 10.30 -3.17 13.16
N ALA A 133 9.67 -2.19 13.81
CA ALA A 133 9.19 -0.96 13.14
C ALA A 133 10.32 -0.19 12.45
N GLU A 134 11.50 -0.14 13.06
CA GLU A 134 12.66 0.61 12.57
C GLU A 134 13.43 -0.11 11.46
N GLU A 135 13.15 -1.40 11.22
CA GLU A 135 13.92 -2.22 10.25
C GLU A 135 13.54 -1.98 8.79
N LEU A 136 12.44 -1.26 8.55
CA LEU A 136 12.05 -0.72 7.25
C LEU A 136 11.32 0.60 7.53
N ALA A 137 12.07 1.70 7.61
CA ALA A 137 11.54 2.97 8.08
C ALA A 137 12.31 4.17 7.52
N MET A 138 11.63 5.31 7.48
CA MET A 138 12.23 6.63 7.44
C MET A 138 11.94 7.28 8.81
N ILE A 139 12.96 7.29 9.67
CA ILE A 139 12.78 7.67 11.08
C ILE A 139 12.68 9.18 11.21
N ASN A 140 13.43 9.92 10.42
CA ASN A 140 13.47 11.38 10.41
C ASN A 140 12.99 11.93 9.05
N PRO A 141 12.40 13.14 9.05
CA PRO A 141 12.00 13.91 10.21
C PRO A 141 10.75 13.34 10.88
N GLY A 142 10.61 13.58 12.19
CA GLY A 142 9.46 13.11 12.95
C GLY A 142 9.26 13.87 14.26
N SER A 143 8.05 13.76 14.83
CA SER A 143 7.68 14.43 16.09
C SER A 143 8.22 13.74 17.35
N HIS A 144 8.98 12.64 17.20
CA HIS A 144 9.50 11.88 18.34
C HIS A 144 10.62 12.59 19.10
N GLY A 145 11.24 13.65 18.52
CA GLY A 145 12.27 14.45 19.16
C GLY A 145 13.50 13.64 19.61
N GLY A 146 13.75 12.47 19.02
CA GLY A 146 14.82 11.58 19.42
C GLY A 146 14.54 10.72 20.67
N PHE A 147 13.33 10.73 21.21
CA PHE A 147 12.98 10.01 22.45
C PHE A 147 12.33 8.64 22.22
N HIS A 148 12.36 8.09 21.01
CA HIS A 148 11.73 6.82 20.74
C HIS A 148 12.67 5.63 21.01
N LEU A 149 12.09 4.54 21.52
CA LEU A 149 12.79 3.26 21.66
C LEU A 149 13.36 2.79 20.31
N GLY A 150 14.62 2.36 20.32
CA GLY A 150 15.30 1.86 19.11
C GLY A 150 16.00 2.94 18.27
N THR A 151 15.89 4.22 18.64
CA THR A 151 16.54 5.32 17.92
C THR A 151 17.99 5.55 18.32
N GLU A 152 18.50 4.90 19.36
CA GLU A 152 19.88 5.03 19.83
C GLU A 152 20.89 4.67 18.75
N LYS A 153 20.61 3.66 17.93
CA LYS A 153 21.44 3.27 16.79
C LYS A 153 21.50 4.33 15.69
N TYR A 154 20.58 5.31 15.70
CA TYR A 154 20.53 6.45 14.79
C TYR A 154 21.00 7.75 15.45
N GLY A 155 21.70 7.66 16.59
CA GLY A 155 22.25 8.82 17.30
C GLY A 155 21.25 9.61 18.13
N TYR A 156 20.15 8.98 18.58
CA TYR A 156 19.13 9.61 19.43
C TYR A 156 18.99 8.93 20.80
N PRO A 157 18.62 9.69 21.85
CA PRO A 157 18.54 11.16 21.90
C PRO A 157 19.93 11.79 21.77
N ASP A 158 20.05 12.88 21.03
CA ASP A 158 21.24 13.70 21.01
C ASP A 158 21.13 14.74 22.17
N PRO A 159 21.95 14.63 23.22
CA PRO A 159 21.83 15.52 24.38
C PRO A 159 22.20 16.98 24.08
N SER A 160 22.84 17.24 22.94
CA SER A 160 23.19 18.61 22.51
C SER A 160 22.02 19.33 21.82
N VAL A 161 20.96 18.57 21.43
CA VAL A 161 19.80 19.13 20.75
C VAL A 161 18.66 19.30 21.76
N PRO A 162 18.15 20.52 21.97
CA PRO A 162 16.94 20.72 22.76
C PRO A 162 15.79 19.88 22.19
N GLY A 163 15.04 19.19 23.05
CA GLY A 163 13.89 18.39 22.62
C GLY A 163 12.92 19.20 21.74
N GLY A 164 12.40 18.56 20.68
CA GLY A 164 11.38 19.16 19.82
C GLY A 164 11.90 19.80 18.53
N VAL A 165 13.14 19.61 18.14
CA VAL A 165 13.65 20.06 16.84
C VAL A 165 13.29 19.01 15.77
N PHE A 166 12.56 19.45 14.74
CA PHE A 166 12.06 18.57 13.68
C PHE A 166 13.15 18.08 12.74
N VAL A 167 14.11 18.94 12.38
CA VAL A 167 15.30 18.61 11.58
C VAL A 167 16.51 19.31 12.19
N THR A 168 17.60 18.58 12.39
CA THR A 168 18.89 19.12 12.86
C THR A 168 19.94 19.05 11.78
N GLN A 169 21.00 19.88 11.88
CA GLN A 169 22.14 19.78 10.97
C GLN A 169 22.79 18.39 11.04
N LYS A 170 22.87 17.82 12.24
CA LYS A 170 23.39 16.45 12.44
C LYS A 170 22.59 15.39 11.66
N MET A 171 21.25 15.50 11.60
CA MET A 171 20.43 14.58 10.78
C MET A 171 20.79 14.65 9.30
N ILE A 172 21.13 15.84 8.82
CA ILE A 172 21.57 16.05 7.42
C ILE A 172 22.97 15.47 7.23
N ASP A 173 23.91 15.82 8.09
CA ASP A 173 25.32 15.41 8.00
C ASP A 173 25.52 13.90 8.11
N ASP A 174 24.70 13.24 8.92
CA ASP A 174 24.73 11.78 9.13
C ASP A 174 23.80 11.00 8.19
N ASN A 175 23.21 11.66 7.18
CA ASN A 175 22.26 11.07 6.20
C ASN A 175 21.07 10.33 6.85
N LEU A 176 20.53 10.89 7.96
CA LEU A 176 19.43 10.27 8.74
C LEU A 176 18.03 10.61 8.21
N LEU A 177 17.93 11.38 7.10
CA LEU A 177 16.67 11.78 6.47
C LEU A 177 16.23 10.84 5.33
N SER A 178 16.98 9.76 5.10
CA SER A 178 16.70 8.76 4.08
C SER A 178 16.10 7.49 4.68
N PRO A 179 15.30 6.72 3.91
CA PRO A 179 14.78 5.45 4.39
C PRO A 179 15.88 4.42 4.58
N ASN A 180 15.76 3.61 5.63
CA ASN A 180 16.62 2.45 5.89
C ASN A 180 15.86 1.14 5.71
N MET A 181 16.58 0.03 5.43
CA MET A 181 15.97 -1.27 5.28
C MET A 181 16.94 -2.40 5.66
N SER A 182 16.51 -3.23 6.60
CA SER A 182 17.14 -4.53 6.90
C SER A 182 16.60 -5.60 5.94
N GLY A 183 17.08 -5.61 4.69
CA GLY A 183 16.52 -6.39 3.60
C GLY A 183 16.38 -7.89 3.88
N GLN A 184 17.34 -8.51 4.63
CA GLN A 184 17.27 -9.93 5.00
C GLN A 184 16.11 -10.22 5.96
N LEU A 185 15.89 -9.36 6.97
CA LEU A 185 14.80 -9.51 7.93
C LEU A 185 13.46 -9.31 7.25
N VAL A 186 13.33 -8.24 6.45
CA VAL A 186 12.13 -7.96 5.65
C VAL A 186 11.78 -9.16 4.77
N PHE A 187 12.75 -9.71 4.04
CA PHE A 187 12.55 -10.89 3.20
C PHE A 187 12.06 -12.10 4.00
N LYS A 188 12.77 -12.46 5.08
CA LYS A 188 12.43 -13.63 5.91
C LYS A 188 11.04 -13.51 6.51
N THR A 189 10.65 -12.33 6.95
CA THR A 189 9.32 -12.11 7.53
C THR A 189 8.23 -12.14 6.45
N ALA A 190 8.48 -11.50 5.30
CA ALA A 190 7.53 -11.45 4.20
C ALA A 190 7.16 -12.84 3.67
N ILE A 191 8.15 -13.73 3.45
CA ILE A 191 7.89 -15.08 2.90
C ILE A 191 7.09 -15.99 3.86
N VAL A 192 6.96 -15.60 5.12
CA VAL A 192 6.12 -16.27 6.11
C VAL A 192 4.73 -15.60 6.16
N LYS A 193 4.69 -14.27 6.32
CA LYS A 193 3.45 -13.54 6.57
C LYS A 193 2.52 -13.46 5.34
N PHE A 194 3.08 -13.37 4.14
CA PHE A 194 2.28 -13.36 2.91
C PHE A 194 1.42 -14.63 2.75
N PRO A 195 2.01 -15.85 2.75
CA PRO A 195 1.21 -17.06 2.60
C PRO A 195 0.24 -17.29 3.77
N GLU A 196 0.60 -16.87 4.99
CA GLU A 196 -0.27 -16.99 6.17
C GLU A 196 -1.55 -16.18 5.98
N VAL A 197 -1.44 -14.88 5.65
CA VAL A 197 -2.62 -14.01 5.49
C VAL A 197 -3.47 -14.35 4.28
N ILE A 198 -2.87 -14.88 3.20
CA ILE A 198 -3.63 -15.39 2.05
C ILE A 198 -4.46 -16.62 2.43
N LYS A 199 -3.85 -17.57 3.15
CA LYS A 199 -4.55 -18.77 3.62
C LYS A 199 -5.65 -18.43 4.63
N GLU A 200 -5.42 -17.45 5.49
CA GLU A 200 -6.44 -16.94 6.40
C GLU A 200 -7.64 -16.39 5.64
N ALA A 201 -7.40 -15.51 4.67
CA ALA A 201 -8.47 -14.94 3.85
C ALA A 201 -9.27 -16.02 3.09
N LEU A 202 -8.57 -16.99 2.49
CA LEU A 202 -9.21 -18.12 1.81
C LEU A 202 -10.04 -18.97 2.79
N GLY A 203 -9.47 -19.28 3.98
CA GLY A 203 -10.15 -20.04 5.02
C GLY A 203 -11.44 -19.37 5.52
N ASN A 204 -11.43 -18.04 5.65
CA ASN A 204 -12.62 -17.26 6.03
C ASN A 204 -13.78 -17.39 5.02
N CYS A 205 -13.46 -17.73 3.77
CA CYS A 205 -14.44 -17.92 2.71
C CYS A 205 -14.68 -19.41 2.38
N GLY A 206 -14.07 -20.35 3.09
CA GLY A 206 -14.15 -21.79 2.77
C GLY A 206 -13.45 -22.16 1.46
N LEU A 207 -12.50 -21.36 1.01
CA LEU A 207 -11.76 -21.49 -0.24
C LEU A 207 -10.33 -22.01 0.01
N THR A 208 -9.68 -22.42 -1.08
CA THR A 208 -8.30 -22.91 -1.10
C THR A 208 -7.46 -22.14 -2.12
N THR A 209 -6.16 -22.37 -2.12
CA THR A 209 -5.27 -21.74 -3.11
C THR A 209 -5.57 -22.14 -4.54
N GLN A 210 -6.27 -23.27 -4.76
CA GLN A 210 -6.65 -23.74 -6.09
C GLN A 210 -7.79 -22.91 -6.71
N ASP A 211 -8.60 -22.27 -5.84
CA ASP A 211 -9.73 -21.44 -6.24
C ASP A 211 -9.29 -20.05 -6.73
N ILE A 212 -8.03 -19.65 -6.46
CA ILE A 212 -7.48 -18.38 -6.95
C ILE A 212 -7.34 -18.44 -8.47
N ASP A 213 -7.99 -17.51 -9.16
CA ASP A 213 -7.84 -17.32 -10.61
C ASP A 213 -6.72 -16.35 -10.93
N ILE A 214 -6.63 -15.24 -10.20
CA ILE A 214 -5.59 -14.22 -10.38
C ILE A 214 -5.02 -13.82 -9.01
N PHE A 215 -3.70 -13.83 -8.89
CA PHE A 215 -2.97 -13.34 -7.73
C PHE A 215 -2.21 -12.06 -8.08
N VAL A 216 -2.53 -10.97 -7.41
CA VAL A 216 -1.86 -9.67 -7.57
C VAL A 216 -1.15 -9.32 -6.25
N PRO A 217 0.11 -9.75 -6.07
CA PRO A 217 0.90 -9.37 -4.90
C PRO A 217 1.35 -7.91 -4.99
N HIS A 218 1.60 -7.31 -3.83
CA HIS A 218 2.44 -6.13 -3.74
C HIS A 218 3.79 -6.36 -4.43
N GLN A 219 4.21 -5.42 -5.26
CA GLN A 219 5.41 -5.50 -6.09
C GLN A 219 6.65 -5.02 -5.31
N ALA A 220 7.02 -5.71 -4.22
CA ALA A 220 8.16 -5.34 -3.38
C ALA A 220 9.50 -5.86 -3.92
N ASN A 221 9.51 -7.12 -4.29
CA ASN A 221 10.69 -7.85 -4.79
C ASN A 221 10.21 -9.09 -5.54
N LEU A 222 10.70 -9.28 -6.76
CA LEU A 222 10.31 -10.41 -7.60
C LEU A 222 10.58 -11.77 -6.91
N ARG A 223 11.65 -11.88 -6.14
CA ARG A 223 11.99 -13.12 -5.42
C ARG A 223 10.97 -13.45 -4.32
N ILE A 224 10.40 -12.44 -3.64
CA ILE A 224 9.32 -12.63 -2.68
C ILE A 224 8.09 -13.15 -3.40
N SER A 225 7.67 -12.49 -4.49
CA SER A 225 6.50 -12.89 -5.28
C SER A 225 6.64 -14.34 -5.78
N GLN A 226 7.79 -14.69 -6.37
CA GLN A 226 8.06 -16.04 -6.86
C GLN A 226 8.08 -17.09 -5.74
N PHE A 227 8.61 -16.75 -4.57
CA PHE A 227 8.62 -17.66 -3.43
C PHE A 227 7.21 -17.92 -2.91
N VAL A 228 6.40 -16.87 -2.75
CA VAL A 228 4.99 -16.97 -2.33
C VAL A 228 4.19 -17.77 -3.36
N GLN A 229 4.32 -17.45 -4.65
CA GLN A 229 3.71 -18.19 -5.75
C GLN A 229 3.99 -19.70 -5.67
N LYS A 230 5.26 -20.08 -5.45
CA LYS A 230 5.67 -21.48 -5.32
C LYS A 230 5.04 -22.15 -4.10
N LEU A 231 4.99 -21.46 -2.95
CA LEU A 231 4.33 -21.99 -1.74
C LEU A 231 2.82 -22.18 -1.91
N LEU A 232 2.17 -21.28 -2.64
CA LEU A 232 0.75 -21.37 -2.96
C LEU A 232 0.46 -22.33 -4.12
N ARG A 233 1.49 -22.84 -4.80
CA ARG A 233 1.41 -23.71 -6.00
C ARG A 233 0.60 -23.08 -7.14
N LEU A 234 0.75 -21.77 -7.32
CA LEU A 234 0.08 -21.05 -8.41
C LEU A 234 0.95 -21.12 -9.69
N PRO A 235 0.37 -21.40 -10.85
CA PRO A 235 1.08 -21.34 -12.13
C PRO A 235 1.33 -19.87 -12.54
N ASP A 236 2.30 -19.66 -13.44
CA ASP A 236 2.77 -18.32 -13.82
C ASP A 236 1.68 -17.43 -14.40
N GLU A 237 0.76 -18.00 -15.15
CA GLU A 237 -0.35 -17.29 -15.79
C GLU A 237 -1.34 -16.68 -14.79
N LYS A 238 -1.41 -17.21 -13.58
CA LYS A 238 -2.28 -16.71 -12.51
C LYS A 238 -1.63 -15.58 -11.68
N VAL A 239 -0.34 -15.29 -11.86
CA VAL A 239 0.39 -14.32 -11.02
C VAL A 239 0.78 -13.09 -11.82
N VAL A 240 0.39 -11.93 -11.32
CA VAL A 240 0.70 -10.64 -11.95
C VAL A 240 1.99 -10.08 -11.36
N ASN A 241 3.02 -9.95 -12.19
CA ASN A 241 4.28 -9.29 -11.82
C ASN A 241 4.61 -8.20 -12.85
N ASN A 242 4.78 -6.97 -12.40
CA ASN A 242 5.21 -5.83 -13.22
C ASN A 242 6.31 -4.98 -12.57
N ILE A 243 6.91 -5.49 -11.50
CA ILE A 243 7.99 -4.81 -10.76
C ILE A 243 9.17 -4.44 -11.66
N GLN A 244 9.47 -5.24 -12.68
CA GLN A 244 10.55 -4.96 -13.64
C GLN A 244 10.33 -3.70 -14.49
N LYS A 245 9.08 -3.21 -14.55
CA LYS A 245 8.72 -1.97 -15.26
C LYS A 245 8.74 -0.75 -14.33
N TYR A 246 8.23 -0.89 -13.11
CA TYR A 246 7.89 0.23 -12.24
C TYR A 246 8.66 0.25 -10.92
N GLY A 247 9.38 -0.83 -10.59
CA GLY A 247 9.96 -0.98 -9.26
C GLY A 247 8.89 -1.17 -8.19
N ASN A 248 9.27 -0.93 -6.95
CA ASN A 248 8.38 -0.95 -5.81
C ASN A 248 7.71 0.43 -5.66
N THR A 249 6.48 0.54 -6.11
CA THR A 249 5.64 1.75 -5.98
C THR A 249 4.74 1.71 -4.74
N THR A 250 5.12 0.94 -3.72
CA THR A 250 4.50 0.85 -2.39
C THR A 250 2.97 0.66 -2.46
N ALA A 251 2.15 1.61 -1.99
CA ALA A 251 0.69 1.50 -2.01
C ALA A 251 0.10 1.52 -3.44
N ALA A 252 0.80 2.09 -4.41
CA ALA A 252 0.37 2.12 -5.80
C ALA A 252 0.58 0.79 -6.54
N SER A 253 1.41 -0.11 -6.04
CA SER A 253 1.86 -1.30 -6.77
C SER A 253 0.71 -2.26 -7.13
N ILE A 254 -0.18 -2.54 -6.18
CA ILE A 254 -1.33 -3.42 -6.42
C ILE A 254 -2.31 -2.80 -7.43
N PRO A 255 -2.79 -1.54 -7.26
CA PRO A 255 -3.75 -0.98 -8.21
C PRO A 255 -3.16 -0.78 -9.61
N ILE A 256 -1.87 -0.50 -9.75
CA ILE A 256 -1.19 -0.47 -11.06
C ILE A 256 -1.19 -1.86 -11.70
N ALA A 257 -0.76 -2.89 -10.95
CA ALA A 257 -0.69 -4.26 -11.45
C ALA A 257 -2.08 -4.81 -11.79
N LEU A 258 -3.09 -4.53 -10.97
CA LEU A 258 -4.47 -4.91 -11.21
C LEU A 258 -5.06 -4.24 -12.47
N SER A 259 -4.82 -2.92 -12.63
CA SER A 259 -5.26 -2.18 -13.82
C SER A 259 -4.64 -2.74 -15.10
N GLU A 260 -3.33 -3.00 -15.12
CA GLU A 260 -2.66 -3.63 -16.27
C GLU A 260 -3.20 -5.04 -16.56
N ALA A 261 -3.41 -5.86 -15.53
CA ALA A 261 -3.94 -7.20 -15.69
C ALA A 261 -5.36 -7.19 -16.27
N TRP A 262 -6.19 -6.25 -15.83
CA TRP A 262 -7.53 -6.04 -16.35
C TRP A 262 -7.50 -5.55 -17.80
N GLU A 263 -6.68 -4.56 -18.14
CA GLU A 263 -6.53 -4.06 -19.51
C GLU A 263 -6.01 -5.12 -20.48
N GLN A 264 -5.19 -6.05 -20.01
CA GLN A 264 -4.69 -7.19 -20.78
C GLN A 264 -5.71 -8.34 -20.88
N GLY A 265 -6.91 -8.20 -20.29
CA GLY A 265 -7.94 -9.25 -20.29
C GLY A 265 -7.58 -10.48 -19.45
N LYS A 266 -6.61 -10.35 -18.53
CA LYS A 266 -6.25 -11.44 -17.60
C LYS A 266 -7.26 -11.59 -16.48
N VAL A 267 -7.85 -10.48 -16.02
CA VAL A 267 -8.92 -10.46 -15.02
C VAL A 267 -10.25 -10.43 -15.74
N LYS A 268 -11.13 -11.37 -15.43
CA LYS A 268 -12.44 -11.58 -16.10
C LYS A 268 -13.55 -11.59 -15.07
N GLU A 269 -14.77 -11.31 -15.51
CA GLU A 269 -15.96 -11.44 -14.67
C GLU A 269 -16.06 -12.88 -14.12
N GLY A 270 -16.27 -12.99 -12.83
CA GLY A 270 -16.35 -14.24 -12.12
C GLY A 270 -15.02 -14.79 -11.59
N ASP A 271 -13.87 -14.19 -11.92
CA ASP A 271 -12.58 -14.60 -11.36
C ASP A 271 -12.49 -14.32 -9.84
N LEU A 272 -11.83 -15.21 -9.13
CA LEU A 272 -11.39 -14.96 -7.76
C LEU A 272 -10.01 -14.27 -7.80
N VAL A 273 -10.00 -12.98 -7.54
CA VAL A 273 -8.79 -12.17 -7.46
C VAL A 273 -8.31 -12.10 -6.02
N CYS A 274 -7.08 -12.57 -5.78
CA CYS A 274 -6.41 -12.47 -4.49
C CYS A 274 -5.39 -11.33 -4.52
N LEU A 275 -5.55 -10.36 -3.64
CA LEU A 275 -4.58 -9.30 -3.39
C LEU A 275 -3.87 -9.58 -2.07
N ALA A 276 -2.56 -9.34 -2.00
CA ALA A 276 -1.85 -9.40 -0.73
C ALA A 276 -0.67 -8.44 -0.71
N ALA A 277 -0.38 -7.90 0.47
CA ALA A 277 0.73 -6.98 0.70
C ALA A 277 1.41 -7.25 2.05
N PHE A 278 2.70 -6.94 2.11
CA PHE A 278 3.50 -6.90 3.32
C PHE A 278 4.48 -5.73 3.21
N GLY A 279 4.69 -5.00 4.28
CA GLY A 279 5.63 -3.89 4.28
C GLY A 279 5.96 -3.34 5.66
N SER A 280 6.49 -2.12 5.63
CA SER A 280 6.93 -1.39 6.82
C SER A 280 5.87 -1.42 7.93
N GLY A 281 6.38 -1.51 9.17
CA GLY A 281 5.58 -1.51 10.38
C GLY A 281 6.00 -2.62 11.37
N PHE A 282 6.01 -3.96 11.13
CA PHE A 282 5.48 -4.49 9.86
C PHE A 282 3.95 -4.48 9.83
N THR A 283 3.41 -4.27 8.64
CA THR A 283 1.98 -4.43 8.39
C THR A 283 1.77 -5.32 7.19
N TRP A 284 0.73 -6.15 7.21
CA TRP A 284 0.38 -7.00 6.08
C TRP A 284 -1.11 -7.22 5.99
N GLY A 285 -1.55 -7.63 4.83
CA GLY A 285 -2.96 -7.94 4.61
C GLY A 285 -3.21 -8.65 3.30
N SER A 286 -4.40 -9.23 3.20
CA SER A 286 -4.93 -9.85 2.00
C SER A 286 -6.39 -9.45 1.80
N ALA A 287 -6.82 -9.38 0.55
CA ALA A 287 -8.21 -9.21 0.15
C ALA A 287 -8.57 -10.23 -0.91
N LEU A 288 -9.75 -10.84 -0.80
CA LEU A 288 -10.34 -11.68 -1.84
C LEU A 288 -11.49 -10.93 -2.49
N ILE A 289 -11.45 -10.87 -3.80
CA ILE A 289 -12.45 -10.16 -4.61
C ILE A 289 -13.01 -11.14 -5.63
N LYS A 290 -14.33 -11.30 -5.63
CA LYS A 290 -15.02 -11.96 -6.73
C LYS A 290 -15.35 -10.90 -7.77
N TRP A 291 -14.61 -10.96 -8.89
CA TRP A 291 -14.59 -9.89 -9.90
C TRP A 291 -15.89 -9.79 -10.68
#